data_1cf503fa0582c855f6c10e4c740b9c22
#
_entry.id   1cf503fa0582c855f6c10e4c740b9c22
#
_cell.length_a   1.000
_cell.length_b   1.000
_cell.length_c   1.000
_cell.angle_alpha   90.00
_cell.angle_beta   90.00
_cell.angle_gamma   90.00
#
_symmetry.space_group_name_H-M   'P 1'
#
loop_
_entity.id
_entity.type
_entity.pdbx_description
1 polymer ?
#
loop_
_entity_poly.entity_id
_entity_poly.type
_entity_poly.pdbx_seq_one_letter_code
_entity_poly.pdbx_strand_id
1 'polypeptide(L)'
;MDDLLAPVRQFLHCETPDEWVEMARDPAQLPTLLIDHANCENKAALTAHSLVRRYCLPKEKRHLLPKLTFYRELDALPEKAEILGKRTMGESDRSVFAELERNPLLFPMVRLIQEELHHFEQVLEIMAARGIPY
;
A
#
# COMPACT_ATOMS: atom_id res chain seq x y z
N MET A 1 5.90 -1.49 29.51
CA MET A 1 5.18 -1.73 28.24
C MET A 1 3.90 -0.91 28.13
N ASP A 2 3.21 -0.67 29.23
CA ASP A 2 1.95 0.14 29.23
C ASP A 2 2.11 1.58 28.79
N ASP A 3 3.27 2.20 29.03
CA ASP A 3 3.53 3.60 28.67
C ASP A 3 3.64 3.83 27.15
N LEU A 4 4.14 2.83 26.41
CA LEU A 4 4.24 2.89 24.94
C LEU A 4 2.88 2.84 24.24
N LEU A 5 1.90 2.20 24.85
CA LEU A 5 0.55 2.06 24.29
C LEU A 5 -0.41 3.18 24.71
N ALA A 6 -0.04 4.00 25.70
CA ALA A 6 -0.89 5.06 26.21
C ALA A 6 -1.41 6.03 25.11
N PRO A 7 -0.61 6.52 24.17
CA PRO A 7 -1.11 7.38 23.09
C PRO A 7 -2.11 6.68 22.17
N VAL A 8 -1.91 5.38 21.91
CA VAL A 8 -2.80 4.59 21.07
C VAL A 8 -4.15 4.36 21.80
N ARG A 9 -4.11 3.99 23.08
CA ARG A 9 -5.31 3.81 23.90
C ARG A 9 -6.14 5.08 24.03
N GLN A 10 -5.50 6.24 24.13
CA GLN A 10 -6.21 7.53 24.16
C GLN A 10 -6.93 7.87 22.85
N PHE A 11 -6.42 7.37 21.74
CA PHE A 11 -7.00 7.59 20.42
C PHE A 11 -8.12 6.61 20.06
N LEU A 12 -8.07 5.38 20.58
CA LEU A 12 -9.05 4.33 20.30
C LEU A 12 -10.36 4.61 21.04
N HIS A 13 -11.49 4.51 20.32
CA HIS A 13 -12.84 4.59 20.92
C HIS A 13 -13.23 3.36 21.73
N CYS A 14 -12.61 2.21 21.45
CA CYS A 14 -12.78 0.95 22.17
C CYS A 14 -11.50 0.12 22.09
N GLU A 15 -11.30 -0.74 23.05
CA GLU A 15 -10.25 -1.77 23.00
C GLU A 15 -10.68 -2.94 22.12
N THR A 16 -9.71 -3.69 21.60
CA THR A 16 -9.99 -4.94 20.90
C THR A 16 -10.61 -5.94 21.86
N PRO A 17 -11.77 -6.54 21.54
CA PRO A 17 -12.41 -7.52 22.43
C PRO A 17 -11.50 -8.73 22.70
N ASP A 18 -11.46 -9.19 23.95
CA ASP A 18 -10.63 -10.34 24.35
C ASP A 18 -11.00 -11.61 23.58
N GLU A 19 -12.28 -11.83 23.30
CA GLU A 19 -12.75 -12.97 22.50
C GLU A 19 -12.18 -12.96 21.09
N TRP A 20 -12.00 -11.78 20.48
CA TRP A 20 -11.36 -11.66 19.18
C TRP A 20 -9.87 -12.01 19.26
N VAL A 21 -9.19 -11.53 20.31
CA VAL A 21 -7.77 -11.82 20.54
C VAL A 21 -7.54 -13.32 20.73
N GLU A 22 -8.37 -13.98 21.52
CA GLU A 22 -8.28 -15.43 21.75
C GLU A 22 -8.56 -16.23 20.46
N MET A 23 -9.56 -15.83 19.68
CA MET A 23 -9.83 -16.42 18.38
C MET A 23 -8.64 -16.25 17.42
N ALA A 24 -8.05 -15.07 17.36
CA ALA A 24 -6.92 -14.77 16.47
C ALA A 24 -5.63 -15.52 16.88
N ARG A 25 -5.50 -15.94 18.14
CA ARG A 25 -4.38 -16.76 18.62
C ARG A 25 -4.48 -18.23 18.22
N ASP A 26 -5.66 -18.70 17.85
CA ASP A 26 -5.85 -20.08 17.42
C ASP A 26 -5.12 -20.32 16.08
N PRO A 27 -4.13 -21.24 16.01
CA PRO A 27 -3.43 -21.56 14.78
C PRO A 27 -4.35 -21.99 13.62
N ALA A 28 -5.51 -22.53 13.92
CA ALA A 28 -6.52 -22.92 12.93
C ALA A 28 -7.12 -21.71 12.19
N GLN A 29 -7.07 -20.52 12.79
CA GLN A 29 -7.55 -19.27 12.18
C GLN A 29 -6.51 -18.59 11.30
N LEU A 30 -5.25 -19.00 11.39
CA LEU A 30 -4.16 -18.36 10.65
C LEU A 30 -4.40 -18.24 9.13
N PRO A 31 -4.91 -19.27 8.43
CA PRO A 31 -5.22 -19.14 7.01
C PRO A 31 -6.25 -18.02 6.73
N THR A 32 -7.32 -17.98 7.50
CA THR A 32 -8.38 -16.96 7.37
C THR A 32 -7.83 -15.57 7.60
N LEU A 33 -7.03 -15.38 8.65
CA LEU A 33 -6.44 -14.09 9.00
C LEU A 33 -5.46 -13.61 7.93
N LEU A 34 -4.62 -14.49 7.38
CA LEU A 34 -3.67 -14.11 6.33
C LEU A 34 -4.38 -13.78 5.01
N ILE A 35 -5.42 -14.51 4.63
CA ILE A 35 -6.22 -14.20 3.44
C ILE A 35 -6.91 -12.83 3.60
N ASP A 36 -7.51 -12.57 4.76
CA ASP A 36 -8.15 -11.28 5.04
C ASP A 36 -7.12 -10.15 5.02
N HIS A 37 -5.97 -10.35 5.65
CA HIS A 37 -4.87 -9.38 5.64
C HIS A 37 -4.40 -9.07 4.21
N ALA A 38 -4.11 -10.09 3.40
CA ALA A 38 -3.72 -9.91 2.00
C ALA A 38 -4.78 -9.11 1.22
N ASN A 39 -6.07 -9.43 1.42
CA ASN A 39 -7.16 -8.68 0.80
C ASN A 39 -7.22 -7.22 1.26
N CYS A 40 -6.92 -6.93 2.53
CA CYS A 40 -6.89 -5.57 3.05
C CYS A 40 -5.77 -4.75 2.40
N GLU A 41 -4.54 -5.29 2.31
CA GLU A 41 -3.41 -4.63 1.68
C GLU A 41 -3.68 -4.34 0.19
N ASN A 42 -4.19 -5.34 -0.53
CA ASN A 42 -4.54 -5.16 -1.95
C ASN A 42 -5.63 -4.08 -2.15
N LYS A 43 -6.66 -4.07 -1.29
CA LYS A 43 -7.70 -3.04 -1.32
C LYS A 43 -7.17 -1.66 -0.95
N ALA A 44 -6.22 -1.56 -0.01
CA ALA A 44 -5.59 -0.31 0.37
C ALA A 44 -4.82 0.29 -0.81
N ALA A 45 -4.00 -0.50 -1.50
CA ALA A 45 -3.30 -0.08 -2.72
C ALA A 45 -4.26 0.39 -3.83
N LEU A 46 -5.31 -0.40 -4.11
CA LEU A 46 -6.33 -0.06 -5.10
C LEU A 46 -7.08 1.24 -4.75
N THR A 47 -7.41 1.42 -3.47
CA THR A 47 -8.09 2.62 -2.98
C THR A 47 -7.19 3.84 -3.10
N ALA A 48 -5.94 3.75 -2.66
CA ALA A 48 -4.96 4.82 -2.78
C ALA A 48 -4.76 5.22 -4.25
N HIS A 49 -4.61 4.25 -5.15
CA HIS A 49 -4.52 4.50 -6.61
C HIS A 49 -5.77 5.21 -7.16
N SER A 50 -6.97 4.80 -6.72
CA SER A 50 -8.23 5.45 -7.10
C SER A 50 -8.33 6.89 -6.59
N LEU A 51 -7.85 7.16 -5.36
CA LEU A 51 -7.80 8.49 -4.78
C LEU A 51 -6.84 9.40 -5.55
N VAL A 52 -5.64 8.91 -5.90
CA VAL A 52 -4.71 9.64 -6.77
C VAL A 52 -5.38 10.01 -8.08
N ARG A 53 -5.98 9.05 -8.75
CA ARG A 53 -6.67 9.27 -10.02
C ARG A 53 -7.79 10.30 -9.91
N ARG A 54 -8.52 10.30 -8.79
CA ARG A 54 -9.71 11.14 -8.61
C ARG A 54 -9.37 12.56 -8.16
N TYR A 55 -8.40 12.71 -7.27
CA TYR A 55 -8.18 13.95 -6.53
C TYR A 55 -6.82 14.60 -6.80
N CYS A 56 -5.81 13.83 -7.21
CA CYS A 56 -4.48 14.37 -7.44
C CYS A 56 -4.21 14.71 -8.91
N LEU A 57 -4.98 14.16 -9.84
CA LEU A 57 -4.81 14.37 -11.27
C LEU A 57 -6.03 15.04 -11.92
N PRO A 58 -5.80 16.04 -12.82
CA PRO A 58 -6.83 16.56 -13.69
C PRO A 58 -7.46 15.45 -14.52
N LYS A 59 -8.74 15.59 -14.91
CA LYS A 59 -9.48 14.56 -15.67
C LYS A 59 -8.74 14.14 -16.94
N GLU A 60 -8.16 15.09 -17.64
CA GLU A 60 -7.46 14.93 -18.91
C GLU A 60 -6.16 14.12 -18.78
N LYS A 61 -5.57 14.11 -17.55
CA LYS A 61 -4.30 13.43 -17.25
C LYS A 61 -4.48 12.09 -16.52
N ARG A 62 -5.70 11.70 -16.18
CA ARG A 62 -5.97 10.45 -15.44
C ARG A 62 -5.55 9.18 -16.18
N HIS A 63 -5.53 9.23 -17.51
CA HIS A 63 -5.07 8.13 -18.35
C HIS A 63 -3.56 7.91 -18.30
N LEU A 64 -2.79 8.91 -17.80
CA LEU A 64 -1.34 8.83 -17.64
C LEU A 64 -0.92 8.09 -16.35
N LEU A 65 -1.86 7.85 -15.42
CA LEU A 65 -1.54 7.14 -14.19
C LEU A 65 -1.14 5.69 -14.53
N PRO A 66 0.06 5.25 -14.14
CA PRO A 66 0.50 3.88 -14.38
C PRO A 66 -0.44 2.84 -13.79
N LYS A 67 -0.43 1.63 -14.34
CA LYS A 67 -1.11 0.48 -13.73
C LYS A 67 -0.41 0.10 -12.42
N LEU A 68 -1.13 -0.58 -11.51
CA LEU A 68 -0.56 -1.02 -10.23
C LEU A 68 0.69 -1.89 -10.38
N THR A 69 0.78 -2.69 -11.45
CA THR A 69 1.96 -3.51 -11.75
C THR A 69 3.25 -2.70 -11.88
N PHE A 70 3.15 -1.44 -12.33
CA PHE A 70 4.30 -0.55 -12.43
C PHE A 70 4.94 -0.27 -11.05
N TYR A 71 4.12 -0.08 -10.02
CA TYR A 71 4.61 0.23 -8.67
C TYR A 71 5.31 -0.97 -8.01
N ARG A 72 4.98 -2.20 -8.39
CA ARG A 72 5.65 -3.43 -7.95
C ARG A 72 7.07 -3.57 -8.48
N GLU A 73 7.32 -3.05 -9.67
CA GLU A 73 8.63 -3.12 -10.33
C GLU A 73 9.62 -2.07 -9.82
N LEU A 74 9.17 -1.17 -8.93
CA LEU A 74 10.02 -0.17 -8.30
C LEU A 74 10.65 -0.74 -7.03
N ASP A 75 11.93 -1.10 -7.07
CA ASP A 75 12.69 -1.64 -5.92
C ASP A 75 12.76 -0.67 -4.73
N ALA A 76 12.67 0.61 -5.00
CA ALA A 76 12.49 1.69 -4.04
C ALA A 76 11.90 2.89 -4.77
N LEU A 77 11.13 3.75 -4.06
CA LEU A 77 10.88 5.10 -4.58
C LEU A 77 12.22 5.84 -4.52
N PRO A 78 12.91 6.00 -5.63
CA PRO A 78 14.16 6.73 -5.66
C PRO A 78 13.89 8.17 -5.21
N GLU A 79 14.85 8.80 -4.55
CA GLU A 79 14.80 10.23 -4.33
C GLU A 79 14.55 10.93 -5.67
N LYS A 80 13.75 12.00 -5.66
CA LYS A 80 13.18 12.70 -6.84
C LYS A 80 14.08 12.79 -8.08
N ALA A 81 15.41 12.85 -7.93
CA ALA A 81 16.37 12.97 -9.03
C ALA A 81 16.70 11.67 -9.75
N GLU A 82 16.53 10.50 -9.13
CA GLU A 82 16.90 9.21 -9.71
C GLU A 82 15.82 8.60 -10.58
N ILE A 83 14.54 8.89 -10.30
CA ILE A 83 13.40 8.41 -11.11
C ILE A 83 13.48 8.99 -12.54
N LEU A 84 13.88 10.25 -12.65
CA LEU A 84 13.92 10.97 -13.91
C LEU A 84 15.15 10.66 -14.78
N GLY A 85 16.18 10.00 -14.23
CA GLY A 85 17.49 9.89 -14.90
C GLY A 85 17.89 8.51 -15.41
N LYS A 86 17.34 7.42 -14.90
CA LYS A 86 17.93 6.08 -15.10
C LYS A 86 17.08 5.04 -15.83
N ARG A 87 15.81 5.30 -16.17
CA ARG A 87 15.01 4.40 -17.01
C ARG A 87 14.55 5.11 -18.27
N THR A 88 14.50 4.38 -19.37
CA THR A 88 13.74 4.72 -20.59
C THR A 88 12.24 4.70 -20.24
N MET A 89 11.82 5.69 -19.47
CA MET A 89 10.42 5.87 -19.12
C MET A 89 9.66 6.29 -20.38
N GLY A 90 8.51 5.69 -20.61
CA GLY A 90 7.58 6.10 -21.64
C GLY A 90 7.17 7.56 -21.44
N GLU A 91 6.68 8.21 -22.49
CA GLU A 91 6.24 9.61 -22.45
C GLU A 91 5.13 9.83 -21.40
N SER A 92 4.28 8.82 -21.20
CA SER A 92 3.23 8.78 -20.19
C SER A 92 3.80 8.87 -18.76
N ASP A 93 4.87 8.15 -18.48
CA ASP A 93 5.48 8.09 -17.17
C ASP A 93 6.15 9.43 -16.80
N ARG A 94 6.85 10.05 -17.77
CA ARG A 94 7.44 11.38 -17.59
C ARG A 94 6.40 12.45 -17.26
N SER A 95 5.22 12.36 -17.87
CA SER A 95 4.13 13.31 -17.65
C SER A 95 3.55 13.18 -16.23
N VAL A 96 3.38 11.95 -15.73
CA VAL A 96 2.92 11.70 -14.35
C VAL A 96 3.96 12.23 -13.35
N PHE A 97 5.25 12.00 -13.60
CA PHE A 97 6.31 12.49 -12.72
C PHE A 97 6.45 14.02 -12.72
N ALA A 98 6.21 14.68 -13.84
CA ALA A 98 6.13 16.15 -13.89
C ALA A 98 4.97 16.71 -13.05
N GLU A 99 3.87 15.98 -12.92
CA GLU A 99 2.79 16.35 -12.00
C GLU A 99 3.13 16.04 -10.52
N LEU A 100 3.91 14.97 -10.25
CA LEU A 100 4.41 14.65 -8.90
C LEU A 100 5.16 15.83 -8.28
N GLU A 101 5.93 16.56 -9.07
CA GLU A 101 6.67 17.73 -8.60
C GLU A 101 5.76 18.91 -8.23
N ARG A 102 4.58 18.98 -8.84
CA ARG A 102 3.63 20.09 -8.66
C ARG A 102 2.59 19.84 -7.57
N ASN A 103 2.23 18.58 -7.33
CA ASN A 103 1.20 18.21 -6.35
C ASN A 103 1.84 17.58 -5.12
N PRO A 104 1.81 18.25 -3.95
CA PRO A 104 2.45 17.75 -2.73
C PRO A 104 1.84 16.47 -2.18
N LEU A 105 0.59 16.13 -2.56
CA LEU A 105 -0.08 14.90 -2.13
C LEU A 105 0.23 13.71 -3.03
N LEU A 106 0.60 13.95 -4.28
CA LEU A 106 0.76 12.86 -5.25
C LEU A 106 1.91 11.92 -4.87
N PHE A 107 3.05 12.49 -4.46
CA PHE A 107 4.22 11.68 -4.07
C PHE A 107 3.98 10.81 -2.84
N PRO A 108 3.46 11.33 -1.70
CA PRO A 108 3.11 10.50 -0.55
C PRO A 108 2.09 9.40 -0.87
N MET A 109 1.12 9.67 -1.74
CA MET A 109 0.11 8.69 -2.14
C MET A 109 0.69 7.59 -3.04
N VAL A 110 1.61 7.93 -3.94
CA VAL A 110 2.33 6.93 -4.77
C VAL A 110 3.18 6.04 -3.87
N ARG A 111 3.84 6.61 -2.88
CA ARG A 111 4.60 5.84 -1.89
C ARG A 111 3.70 4.90 -1.09
N LEU A 112 2.54 5.37 -0.65
CA LEU A 112 1.56 4.53 0.03
C LEU A 112 1.14 3.34 -0.85
N ILE A 113 0.82 3.57 -2.14
CA ILE A 113 0.47 2.48 -3.07
C ILE A 113 1.59 1.42 -3.12
N GLN A 114 2.83 1.86 -3.17
CA GLN A 114 3.99 0.96 -3.22
C GLN A 114 4.15 0.16 -1.92
N GLU A 115 4.02 0.83 -0.76
CA GLU A 115 4.10 0.20 0.55
C GLU A 115 3.02 -0.87 0.72
N GLU A 116 1.75 -0.58 0.38
CA GLU A 116 0.65 -1.53 0.48
C GLU A 116 0.82 -2.74 -0.47
N LEU A 117 1.33 -2.52 -1.68
CA LEU A 117 1.64 -3.63 -2.59
C LEU A 117 2.78 -4.51 -2.06
N HIS A 118 3.78 -3.91 -1.42
CA HIS A 118 4.86 -4.65 -0.80
C HIS A 118 4.38 -5.48 0.40
N HIS A 119 3.52 -4.91 1.26
CA HIS A 119 2.88 -5.65 2.35
C HIS A 119 2.05 -6.83 1.82
N PHE A 120 1.27 -6.61 0.77
CA PHE A 120 0.52 -7.67 0.10
C PHE A 120 1.43 -8.83 -0.34
N GLU A 121 2.55 -8.53 -0.99
CA GLU A 121 3.51 -9.54 -1.43
C GLU A 121 4.14 -10.29 -0.25
N GLN A 122 4.51 -9.59 0.83
CA GLN A 122 5.02 -10.20 2.05
C GLN A 122 4.01 -11.19 2.67
N VAL A 123 2.73 -10.83 2.71
CA VAL A 123 1.69 -11.75 3.20
C VAL A 123 1.58 -12.97 2.31
N LEU A 124 1.61 -12.82 0.98
CA LEU A 124 1.60 -13.95 0.05
C LEU A 124 2.81 -14.87 0.22
N GLU A 125 4.00 -14.32 0.46
CA GLU A 125 5.21 -15.10 0.76
C GLU A 125 5.07 -15.92 2.06
N ILE A 126 4.52 -15.30 3.11
CA ILE A 126 4.24 -15.99 4.38
C ILE A 126 3.23 -17.14 4.15
N MET A 127 2.17 -16.88 3.38
CA MET A 127 1.17 -17.89 3.04
C MET A 127 1.79 -19.04 2.26
N ALA A 128 2.59 -18.74 1.22
CA ALA A 128 3.29 -19.74 0.42
C ALA A 128 4.24 -20.60 1.27
N ALA A 129 5.04 -19.97 2.15
CA ALA A 129 5.96 -20.67 3.05
C ALA A 129 5.24 -21.62 4.04
N ARG A 130 3.96 -21.37 4.31
CA ARG A 130 3.11 -22.19 5.20
C ARG A 130 2.16 -23.13 4.45
N GLY A 131 2.22 -23.18 3.11
CA GLY A 131 1.33 -24.00 2.30
C GLY A 131 -0.14 -23.56 2.33
N ILE A 132 -0.39 -22.28 2.64
CA ILE A 132 -1.73 -21.68 2.67
C ILE A 132 -2.01 -21.10 1.28
N PRO A 133 -3.02 -21.60 0.53
CA PRO A 133 -3.36 -21.04 -0.78
C PRO A 133 -4.05 -19.68 -0.65
N TYR A 134 -3.72 -18.78 -1.57
CA TYR A 134 -4.42 -17.50 -1.75
C TYR A 134 -5.49 -17.62 -2.82
#